data_c6253b82314274965f1fed56e6778c67
#
_entry.id   c6253b82314274965f1fed56e6778c67
#
_cell.length_a   1.000
_cell.length_b   1.000
_cell.length_c   1.000
_cell.angle_alpha   90.00
_cell.angle_beta   90.00
_cell.angle_gamma   90.00
#
_symmetry.space_group_name_H-M   'P 1'
#
loop_
_entity.id
_entity.type
_entity.pdbx_description
1 polymer ?
#
loop_
_entity_poly.entity_id
_entity_poly.type
_entity_poly.pdbx_seq_one_letter_code
_entity_poly.pdbx_strand_id
1 'polypeptide(L)'
;MNFRSILFSIFFAAFAASAFAQAKINQSHLAANFSPTVNRTSSNSEPTAAVLSLEQQAFQILNAKRAEIGLSALEWNTEIAELARTHSENMAGGKFFSHTDLDGRTVYERAERVGLVEWQAIGENIAYLRGHKNPAASAVENWMKSTGHRQNVLNERYNQSAVGVAVAADGSYYFTKVFMLTGK
;
A
#
# COMPACT_ATOMS: atom_id res chain seq x y z
N MET A 1 -4.62 8.63 -55.62
CA MET A 1 -4.72 9.03 -54.23
C MET A 1 -6.09 8.58 -53.74
N ASN A 2 -6.17 7.42 -53.07
CA ASN A 2 -7.44 6.80 -52.67
C ASN A 2 -7.59 6.86 -51.18
N PHE A 3 -8.58 7.65 -50.73
CA PHE A 3 -9.06 7.64 -49.38
C PHE A 3 -9.96 6.42 -49.14
N ARG A 4 -9.60 5.54 -48.23
CA ARG A 4 -10.47 4.48 -47.75
C ARG A 4 -11.10 4.90 -46.41
N SER A 5 -12.40 5.21 -46.49
CA SER A 5 -13.27 5.39 -45.34
C SER A 5 -13.52 4.05 -44.65
N ILE A 6 -13.29 3.96 -43.34
CA ILE A 6 -13.69 2.83 -42.52
C ILE A 6 -14.95 3.22 -41.77
N LEU A 7 -16.07 2.53 -42.13
CA LEU A 7 -17.34 2.62 -41.43
C LEU A 7 -17.25 1.86 -40.08
N PHE A 8 -17.55 2.53 -38.99
CA PHE A 8 -17.84 1.88 -37.71
C PHE A 8 -19.32 1.55 -37.61
N SER A 9 -19.66 0.26 -37.60
CA SER A 9 -21.02 -0.21 -37.31
C SER A 9 -21.29 -0.17 -35.80
N ILE A 10 -22.28 0.61 -35.41
CA ILE A 10 -22.80 0.68 -34.06
C ILE A 10 -23.87 -0.41 -33.91
N PHE A 11 -23.63 -1.40 -33.06
CA PHE A 11 -24.64 -2.38 -32.65
C PHE A 11 -25.45 -1.82 -31.49
N PHE A 12 -26.74 -1.57 -31.76
CA PHE A 12 -27.76 -1.25 -30.74
C PHE A 12 -28.26 -2.58 -30.16
N ALA A 13 -27.99 -2.82 -28.86
CA ALA A 13 -28.61 -3.91 -28.13
C ALA A 13 -29.83 -3.38 -27.37
N ALA A 14 -30.99 -3.90 -27.72
CA ALA A 14 -32.27 -3.59 -27.07
C ALA A 14 -32.33 -4.23 -25.66
N PHE A 15 -32.63 -3.41 -24.67
CA PHE A 15 -32.89 -3.85 -23.29
C PHE A 15 -34.37 -4.23 -23.15
N ALA A 16 -34.66 -5.48 -22.90
CA ALA A 16 -36.00 -5.96 -22.54
C ALA A 16 -36.22 -5.74 -21.02
N ALA A 17 -37.21 -4.95 -20.69
CA ALA A 17 -37.66 -4.72 -19.33
C ALA A 17 -38.48 -5.93 -18.84
N SER A 18 -38.01 -6.62 -17.82
CA SER A 18 -38.78 -7.65 -17.09
C SER A 18 -39.32 -7.04 -15.80
N ALA A 19 -40.66 -7.00 -15.73
CA ALA A 19 -41.39 -6.60 -14.53
C ALA A 19 -41.24 -7.66 -13.43
N PHE A 20 -40.70 -7.26 -12.26
CA PHE A 20 -40.74 -8.08 -11.06
C PHE A 20 -41.87 -7.64 -10.13
N ALA A 21 -42.76 -8.60 -9.88
CA ALA A 21 -43.86 -8.46 -8.96
C ALA A 21 -43.38 -8.32 -7.51
N GLN A 22 -43.96 -7.36 -6.81
CA GLN A 22 -43.71 -7.01 -5.43
C GLN A 22 -44.47 -8.00 -4.50
N ALA A 23 -43.75 -8.95 -3.90
CA ALA A 23 -44.28 -9.76 -2.82
C ALA A 23 -44.00 -9.05 -1.47
N LYS A 24 -45.10 -8.56 -0.84
CA LYS A 24 -45.03 -8.09 0.56
C LYS A 24 -44.87 -9.29 1.49
N ILE A 25 -43.70 -9.40 2.12
CA ILE A 25 -43.51 -10.31 3.24
C ILE A 25 -43.60 -9.51 4.53
N ASN A 26 -44.56 -9.93 5.34
CA ASN A 26 -44.87 -9.43 6.67
C ASN A 26 -43.70 -9.81 7.61
N GLN A 27 -42.96 -8.83 8.11
CA GLN A 27 -41.92 -9.05 9.15
C GLN A 27 -42.51 -8.64 10.50
N SER A 28 -42.93 -9.62 11.24
CA SER A 28 -43.03 -9.51 12.69
C SER A 28 -42.33 -10.70 13.34
N HIS A 29 -41.47 -10.37 14.32
CA HIS A 29 -40.77 -11.25 15.26
C HIS A 29 -39.58 -12.08 14.77
N LEU A 30 -38.39 -11.58 15.06
CA LEU A 30 -37.40 -12.17 16.00
C LEU A 30 -36.12 -11.31 15.93
N ALA A 31 -36.04 -10.34 16.82
CA ALA A 31 -34.77 -9.68 17.13
C ALA A 31 -33.93 -10.67 17.98
N ALA A 32 -33.19 -11.54 17.31
CA ALA A 32 -32.09 -12.24 17.96
C ALA A 32 -30.84 -11.35 17.83
N ASN A 33 -30.38 -10.80 18.95
CA ASN A 33 -29.13 -10.06 19.10
C ASN A 33 -27.96 -10.97 18.67
N PHE A 34 -27.59 -10.93 17.40
CA PHE A 34 -26.29 -11.43 16.96
C PHE A 34 -25.38 -10.22 16.86
N SER A 35 -24.69 -9.90 17.97
CA SER A 35 -23.47 -9.11 17.91
C SER A 35 -22.38 -10.04 17.37
N PRO A 36 -21.84 -9.83 16.19
CA PRO A 36 -20.60 -10.48 15.84
C PRO A 36 -19.50 -9.80 16.68
N THR A 37 -19.17 -10.43 17.80
CA THR A 37 -17.90 -10.15 18.48
C THR A 37 -16.81 -10.60 17.52
N VAL A 38 -16.43 -9.73 16.58
CA VAL A 38 -15.19 -9.88 15.85
C VAL A 38 -14.10 -9.69 16.89
N ASN A 39 -13.62 -10.80 17.41
CA ASN A 39 -12.39 -10.84 18.19
C ASN A 39 -11.26 -10.39 17.27
N ARG A 40 -11.07 -9.07 17.13
CA ARG A 40 -9.86 -8.48 16.59
C ARG A 40 -8.77 -8.70 17.63
N THR A 41 -8.17 -9.88 17.62
CA THR A 41 -6.82 -10.06 18.15
C THR A 41 -5.81 -9.53 17.12
N SER A 42 -5.93 -8.27 16.70
CA SER A 42 -4.77 -7.52 16.28
C SER A 42 -4.10 -7.08 17.57
N SER A 43 -2.97 -7.67 17.88
CA SER A 43 -2.02 -7.10 18.84
C SER A 43 -1.52 -5.78 18.22
N ASN A 44 -2.31 -4.71 18.37
CA ASN A 44 -1.85 -3.35 18.17
C ASN A 44 -0.89 -3.01 19.32
N SER A 45 0.27 -3.69 19.34
CA SER A 45 1.39 -3.20 20.12
C SER A 45 1.91 -1.97 19.35
N GLU A 46 1.83 -0.80 19.98
CA GLU A 46 2.49 0.40 19.49
C GLU A 46 3.92 0.08 19.05
N PRO A 47 4.38 0.62 17.90
CA PRO A 47 5.73 0.35 17.41
C PRO A 47 6.76 0.80 18.44
N THR A 48 7.77 -0.03 18.67
CA THR A 48 8.84 0.32 19.62
C THR A 48 9.62 1.55 19.13
N ALA A 49 10.23 2.31 20.05
CA ALA A 49 11.08 3.44 19.70
C ALA A 49 12.22 3.06 18.73
N ALA A 50 12.72 1.82 18.82
CA ALA A 50 13.75 1.29 17.91
C ALA A 50 13.20 1.13 16.46
N VAL A 51 11.97 0.63 16.31
CA VAL A 51 11.31 0.49 14.99
C VAL A 51 11.06 1.87 14.39
N LEU A 52 10.48 2.80 15.15
CA LEU A 52 10.27 4.17 14.70
C LEU A 52 11.56 4.86 14.26
N SER A 53 12.66 4.62 14.99
CA SER A 53 13.99 5.15 14.63
C SER A 53 14.47 4.58 13.27
N LEU A 54 14.27 3.30 12.99
CA LEU A 54 14.63 2.70 11.70
C LEU A 54 13.81 3.25 10.55
N GLU A 55 12.51 3.46 10.76
CA GLU A 55 11.62 4.06 9.77
C GLU A 55 12.10 5.47 9.38
N GLN A 56 12.38 6.31 10.38
CA GLN A 56 12.86 7.67 10.17
C GLN A 56 14.26 7.69 9.53
N GLN A 57 15.16 6.83 9.95
CA GLN A 57 16.49 6.72 9.34
C GLN A 57 16.40 6.35 7.86
N ALA A 58 15.62 5.34 7.49
CA ALA A 58 15.43 4.94 6.09
C ALA A 58 14.81 6.07 5.26
N PHE A 59 13.84 6.79 5.83
CA PHE A 59 13.20 7.93 5.18
C PHE A 59 14.19 9.08 4.92
N GLN A 60 15.01 9.44 5.91
CA GLN A 60 16.02 10.49 5.79
C GLN A 60 17.09 10.14 4.76
N ILE A 61 17.63 8.90 4.80
CA ILE A 61 18.64 8.44 3.84
C ILE A 61 18.08 8.49 2.42
N LEU A 62 16.82 8.08 2.22
CA LEU A 62 16.19 8.12 0.92
C LEU A 62 16.00 9.57 0.41
N ASN A 63 15.57 10.50 1.26
CA ASN A 63 15.47 11.91 0.88
C ASN A 63 16.85 12.51 0.56
N ALA A 64 17.91 12.10 1.27
CA ALA A 64 19.27 12.48 0.90
C ALA A 64 19.64 11.97 -0.51
N LYS A 65 19.26 10.74 -0.89
CA LYS A 65 19.47 10.23 -2.26
C LYS A 65 18.70 11.02 -3.32
N ARG A 66 17.53 11.50 -3.02
CA ARG A 66 16.77 12.40 -3.90
C ARG A 66 17.47 13.75 -4.07
N ALA A 67 17.94 14.34 -2.97
CA ALA A 67 18.66 15.60 -2.98
C ALA A 67 19.98 15.56 -3.77
N GLU A 68 20.71 14.41 -3.76
CA GLU A 68 21.94 14.20 -4.54
C GLU A 68 21.75 14.44 -6.05
N ILE A 69 20.51 14.33 -6.56
CA ILE A 69 20.17 14.56 -7.98
C ILE A 69 19.20 15.74 -8.17
N GLY A 70 19.05 16.59 -7.17
CA GLY A 70 18.25 17.82 -7.26
C GLY A 70 16.73 17.64 -7.14
N LEU A 71 16.24 16.46 -6.70
CA LEU A 71 14.80 16.24 -6.47
C LEU A 71 14.37 16.79 -5.11
N SER A 72 13.14 17.31 -5.06
CA SER A 72 12.50 17.71 -3.81
C SER A 72 12.41 16.54 -2.83
N ALA A 73 12.56 16.83 -1.53
CA ALA A 73 12.30 15.85 -0.50
C ALA A 73 10.82 15.45 -0.50
N LEU A 74 10.56 14.19 -0.19
CA LEU A 74 9.22 13.70 0.09
C LEU A 74 8.81 14.13 1.50
N GLU A 75 7.53 14.45 1.69
CA GLU A 75 6.96 14.73 3.00
C GLU A 75 6.55 13.43 3.69
N TRP A 76 6.81 13.36 5.01
CA TRP A 76 6.35 12.23 5.82
C TRP A 76 4.84 12.32 6.02
N ASN A 77 4.13 11.21 5.78
CA ASN A 77 2.71 11.08 6.07
C ASN A 77 2.49 9.90 7.02
N THR A 78 1.83 10.16 8.15
CA THR A 78 1.62 9.17 9.22
C THR A 78 0.68 8.04 8.80
N GLU A 79 -0.36 8.35 8.03
CA GLU A 79 -1.30 7.33 7.53
C GLU A 79 -0.62 6.39 6.54
N ILE A 80 0.27 6.93 5.70
CA ILE A 80 1.13 6.12 4.82
C ILE A 80 2.09 5.25 5.65
N ALA A 81 2.60 5.75 6.79
CA ALA A 81 3.46 4.98 7.67
C ALA A 81 2.73 3.79 8.30
N GLU A 82 1.49 3.98 8.73
CA GLU A 82 0.64 2.91 9.27
C GLU A 82 0.31 1.85 8.22
N LEU A 83 -0.05 2.28 6.99
CA LEU A 83 -0.25 1.38 5.86
C LEU A 83 0.99 0.52 5.58
N ALA A 84 2.16 1.15 5.52
CA ALA A 84 3.43 0.49 5.24
C ALA A 84 3.84 -0.46 6.37
N ARG A 85 3.68 -0.04 7.63
CA ARG A 85 4.01 -0.85 8.82
C ARG A 85 3.14 -2.09 8.90
N THR A 86 1.82 -1.94 8.71
CA THR A 86 0.89 -3.08 8.66
C THR A 86 1.32 -4.12 7.63
N HIS A 87 1.79 -3.71 6.45
CA HIS A 87 2.26 -4.67 5.46
C HIS A 87 3.57 -5.35 5.88
N SER A 88 4.51 -4.63 6.47
CA SER A 88 5.73 -5.20 7.03
C SER A 88 5.44 -6.20 8.15
N GLU A 89 4.48 -5.90 9.03
CA GLU A 89 4.02 -6.80 10.09
C GLU A 89 3.35 -8.06 9.53
N ASN A 90 2.52 -7.90 8.49
CA ASN A 90 1.89 -9.03 7.80
C ASN A 90 2.93 -9.94 7.15
N MET A 91 3.95 -9.39 6.50
CA MET A 91 5.05 -10.16 5.93
C MET A 91 5.84 -10.91 7.02
N ALA A 92 6.17 -10.23 8.12
CA ALA A 92 6.93 -10.81 9.23
C ALA A 92 6.16 -11.93 9.94
N GLY A 93 4.88 -11.70 10.26
CA GLY A 93 4.00 -12.65 10.94
C GLY A 93 3.60 -13.82 10.05
N GLY A 94 3.28 -13.56 8.79
CA GLY A 94 2.89 -14.56 7.79
C GLY A 94 4.07 -15.29 7.15
N LYS A 95 5.33 -14.89 7.44
CA LYS A 95 6.56 -15.47 6.89
C LYS A 95 6.57 -15.49 5.35
N PHE A 96 6.14 -14.39 4.73
CA PHE A 96 6.18 -14.21 3.29
C PHE A 96 6.92 -12.92 2.93
N PHE A 97 7.28 -12.77 1.64
CA PHE A 97 7.89 -11.55 1.11
C PHE A 97 7.33 -11.28 -0.29
N SER A 98 6.36 -10.36 -0.38
CA SER A 98 5.63 -10.06 -1.60
C SER A 98 5.01 -8.67 -1.55
N HIS A 99 4.79 -8.06 -2.73
CA HIS A 99 3.99 -6.84 -2.89
C HIS A 99 2.48 -7.05 -2.69
N THR A 100 2.01 -8.29 -2.74
CA THR A 100 0.63 -8.67 -2.40
C THR A 100 0.59 -9.28 -1.02
N ASP A 101 -0.45 -8.96 -0.26
CA ASP A 101 -0.70 -9.60 1.03
C ASP A 101 -1.30 -11.01 0.87
N LEU A 102 -1.56 -11.70 1.97
CA LEU A 102 -2.11 -13.07 1.96
C LEU A 102 -3.55 -13.16 1.41
N ASP A 103 -4.27 -12.03 1.34
CA ASP A 103 -5.58 -11.94 0.71
C ASP A 103 -5.50 -11.53 -0.76
N GLY A 104 -4.28 -11.46 -1.33
CA GLY A 104 -4.02 -11.10 -2.72
C GLY A 104 -4.07 -9.59 -3.01
N ARG A 105 -4.15 -8.73 -1.98
CA ARG A 105 -4.27 -7.27 -2.16
C ARG A 105 -2.92 -6.62 -2.42
N THR A 106 -2.87 -5.79 -3.44
CA THR A 106 -1.77 -4.88 -3.77
C THR A 106 -1.75 -3.66 -2.83
N VAL A 107 -0.74 -2.80 -2.95
CA VAL A 107 -0.67 -1.54 -2.19
C VAL A 107 -1.87 -0.63 -2.45
N TYR A 108 -2.45 -0.64 -3.66
CA TYR A 108 -3.66 0.14 -4.02
C TYR A 108 -4.84 -0.28 -3.15
N GLU A 109 -5.15 -1.57 -3.16
CA GLU A 109 -6.30 -2.15 -2.45
C GLU A 109 -6.12 -2.05 -0.94
N ARG A 110 -4.88 -2.15 -0.45
CA ARG A 110 -4.58 -1.90 0.97
C ARG A 110 -4.80 -0.44 1.35
N ALA A 111 -4.41 0.51 0.51
CA ALA A 111 -4.61 1.95 0.72
C ALA A 111 -6.11 2.29 0.73
N GLU A 112 -6.87 1.84 -0.25
CA GLU A 112 -8.33 2.04 -0.32
C GLU A 112 -9.04 1.47 0.91
N ARG A 113 -8.64 0.29 1.37
CA ARG A 113 -9.25 -0.37 2.54
C ARG A 113 -9.10 0.43 3.84
N VAL A 114 -8.04 1.23 3.97
CA VAL A 114 -7.82 2.09 5.15
C VAL A 114 -8.29 3.52 4.94
N GLY A 115 -8.96 3.81 3.81
CA GLY A 115 -9.51 5.12 3.50
C GLY A 115 -8.52 6.11 2.86
N LEU A 116 -7.32 5.67 2.50
CA LEU A 116 -6.35 6.46 1.73
C LEU A 116 -6.72 6.40 0.24
N VAL A 117 -7.61 7.29 -0.20
CA VAL A 117 -8.17 7.28 -1.56
C VAL A 117 -7.82 8.54 -2.36
N GLU A 118 -7.32 9.60 -1.72
CA GLU A 118 -7.01 10.88 -2.36
C GLU A 118 -5.58 10.93 -2.92
N TRP A 119 -5.25 9.98 -3.80
CA TRP A 119 -3.97 9.94 -4.48
C TRP A 119 -4.14 9.79 -6.01
N GLN A 120 -3.17 10.31 -6.77
CA GLN A 120 -3.12 10.22 -8.23
C GLN A 120 -2.14 9.14 -8.70
N ALA A 121 -1.17 8.82 -7.88
CA ALA A 121 -0.21 7.74 -8.09
C ALA A 121 0.26 7.19 -6.74
N ILE A 122 0.48 5.88 -6.70
CA ILE A 122 1.03 5.18 -5.56
C ILE A 122 2.07 4.17 -6.04
N GLY A 123 3.11 3.96 -5.26
CA GLY A 123 4.15 2.97 -5.52
C GLY A 123 4.67 2.36 -4.23
N GLU A 124 5.28 1.20 -4.34
CA GLU A 124 5.79 0.47 -3.19
C GLU A 124 7.18 -0.11 -3.47
N ASN A 125 8.05 -0.03 -2.48
CA ASN A 125 9.29 -0.79 -2.41
C ASN A 125 9.27 -1.63 -1.13
N ILE A 126 9.69 -2.89 -1.21
CA ILE A 126 9.86 -3.75 -0.04
C ILE A 126 11.31 -4.21 0.08
N ALA A 127 11.76 -4.52 1.30
CA ALA A 127 13.07 -5.13 1.55
C ALA A 127 13.00 -6.11 2.72
N TYR A 128 13.71 -7.22 2.58
CA TYR A 128 13.95 -8.20 3.62
C TYR A 128 15.44 -8.22 3.95
N LEU A 129 15.78 -8.15 5.23
CA LEU A 129 17.15 -8.07 5.70
C LEU A 129 17.36 -8.94 6.94
N ARG A 130 18.50 -9.64 6.99
CA ARG A 130 18.91 -10.43 8.16
C ARG A 130 20.39 -10.25 8.44
N GLY A 131 20.77 -10.01 9.69
CA GLY A 131 22.15 -9.91 10.10
C GLY A 131 22.87 -8.62 9.67
N HIS A 132 22.14 -7.59 9.22
CA HIS A 132 22.70 -6.30 8.85
C HIS A 132 22.89 -5.40 10.07
N LYS A 133 24.09 -4.78 10.20
CA LYS A 133 24.39 -3.84 11.29
C LYS A 133 23.57 -2.55 11.19
N ASN A 134 23.34 -2.08 9.97
CA ASN A 134 22.58 -0.86 9.67
C ASN A 134 21.41 -1.19 8.73
N PRO A 135 20.32 -1.78 9.22
CA PRO A 135 19.25 -2.29 8.36
C PRO A 135 18.56 -1.18 7.55
N ALA A 136 18.38 0.02 8.11
CA ALA A 136 17.78 1.14 7.38
C ALA A 136 18.62 1.57 6.15
N ALA A 137 19.93 1.73 6.32
CA ALA A 137 20.84 2.06 5.22
C ALA A 137 20.88 0.94 4.18
N SER A 138 20.93 -0.32 4.63
CA SER A 138 20.95 -1.49 3.73
C SER A 138 19.66 -1.62 2.91
N ALA A 139 18.48 -1.30 3.49
CA ALA A 139 17.21 -1.28 2.75
C ALA A 139 17.25 -0.27 1.61
N VAL A 140 17.67 0.97 1.90
CA VAL A 140 17.76 2.04 0.90
C VAL A 140 18.81 1.69 -0.18
N GLU A 141 19.94 1.15 0.21
CA GLU A 141 20.98 0.72 -0.75
C GLU A 141 20.45 -0.37 -1.70
N ASN A 142 19.72 -1.36 -1.19
CA ASN A 142 19.12 -2.41 -2.00
C ASN A 142 18.07 -1.82 -2.97
N TRP A 143 17.25 -0.88 -2.51
CA TRP A 143 16.30 -0.19 -3.40
C TRP A 143 17.00 0.61 -4.49
N MET A 144 18.12 1.28 -4.18
CA MET A 144 18.90 2.03 -5.17
C MET A 144 19.63 1.13 -6.18
N LYS A 145 19.96 -0.11 -5.85
CA LYS A 145 20.56 -1.11 -6.75
C LYS A 145 19.53 -1.78 -7.68
N SER A 146 18.27 -1.85 -7.29
CA SER A 146 17.18 -2.44 -8.09
C SER A 146 16.59 -1.40 -9.02
N THR A 147 16.54 -1.68 -10.33
CA THR A 147 16.02 -0.73 -11.33
C THR A 147 14.59 -0.26 -11.02
N GLY A 148 13.66 -1.19 -10.72
CA GLY A 148 12.27 -0.86 -10.43
C GLY A 148 12.12 -0.07 -9.12
N HIS A 149 12.79 -0.50 -8.06
CA HIS A 149 12.74 0.22 -6.78
C HIS A 149 13.39 1.60 -6.87
N ARG A 150 14.51 1.73 -7.61
CA ARG A 150 15.16 3.01 -7.85
C ARG A 150 14.25 3.99 -8.61
N GLN A 151 13.49 3.51 -9.58
CA GLN A 151 12.52 4.33 -10.30
C GLN A 151 11.48 4.96 -9.34
N ASN A 152 10.98 4.21 -8.37
CA ASN A 152 10.09 4.77 -7.34
C ASN A 152 10.81 5.81 -6.48
N VAL A 153 12.03 5.53 -6.00
CA VAL A 153 12.81 6.46 -5.17
C VAL A 153 13.06 7.79 -5.88
N LEU A 154 13.38 7.75 -7.18
CA LEU A 154 13.77 8.89 -7.98
C LEU A 154 12.62 9.48 -8.82
N ASN A 155 11.39 9.05 -8.60
CA ASN A 155 10.23 9.62 -9.28
C ASN A 155 9.94 11.03 -8.73
N GLU A 156 10.03 12.04 -9.61
CA GLU A 156 9.79 13.44 -9.27
C GLU A 156 8.32 13.76 -8.95
N ARG A 157 7.40 12.91 -9.43
CA ARG A 157 5.96 13.13 -9.25
C ARG A 157 5.49 12.86 -7.82
N TYR A 158 6.15 11.98 -7.08
CA TYR A 158 5.77 11.70 -5.69
C TYR A 158 6.10 12.90 -4.80
N ASN A 159 5.16 13.25 -3.91
CA ASN A 159 5.30 14.33 -2.94
C ASN A 159 5.19 13.84 -1.49
N GLN A 160 4.50 12.74 -1.22
CA GLN A 160 4.36 12.16 0.11
C GLN A 160 4.86 10.73 0.16
N SER A 161 5.27 10.30 1.35
CA SER A 161 5.78 8.96 1.53
C SER A 161 5.99 8.64 3.01
N ALA A 162 6.09 7.34 3.33
CA ALA A 162 6.59 6.88 4.61
C ALA A 162 7.25 5.50 4.50
N VAL A 163 7.91 5.08 5.57
CA VAL A 163 8.47 3.74 5.74
C VAL A 163 7.78 3.07 6.91
N GLY A 164 7.44 1.81 6.76
CA GLY A 164 7.01 0.92 7.85
C GLY A 164 7.99 -0.22 8.02
N VAL A 165 8.30 -0.56 9.27
CA VAL A 165 9.26 -1.62 9.61
C VAL A 165 8.63 -2.61 10.58
N ALA A 166 8.89 -3.90 10.35
CA ALA A 166 8.64 -4.96 11.32
C ALA A 166 9.88 -5.82 11.55
N VAL A 167 10.03 -6.30 12.78
CA VAL A 167 11.11 -7.21 13.17
C VAL A 167 10.49 -8.55 13.52
N ALA A 168 10.87 -9.59 12.77
CA ALA A 168 10.41 -10.94 13.04
C ALA A 168 11.13 -11.55 14.26
N ALA A 169 10.55 -12.61 14.82
CA ALA A 169 11.09 -13.30 15.99
C ALA A 169 12.53 -13.83 15.81
N ASP A 170 12.93 -14.09 14.56
CA ASP A 170 14.28 -14.55 14.21
C ASP A 170 15.29 -13.40 14.02
N GLY A 171 14.88 -12.15 14.31
CA GLY A 171 15.67 -10.94 14.14
C GLY A 171 15.75 -10.41 12.71
N SER A 172 14.98 -10.96 11.78
CA SER A 172 14.87 -10.44 10.42
C SER A 172 14.03 -9.17 10.38
N TYR A 173 14.40 -8.24 9.49
CA TYR A 173 13.72 -6.98 9.26
C TYR A 173 12.93 -7.03 7.96
N TYR A 174 11.69 -6.57 8.00
CA TYR A 174 10.85 -6.33 6.85
C TYR A 174 10.59 -4.83 6.74
N PHE A 175 10.93 -4.26 5.60
CA PHE A 175 10.70 -2.86 5.29
C PHE A 175 9.70 -2.74 4.16
N THR A 176 8.73 -1.86 4.34
CA THR A 176 7.83 -1.41 3.28
C THR A 176 7.96 0.11 3.16
N LYS A 177 8.21 0.59 1.97
CA LYS A 177 8.23 2.02 1.61
C LYS A 177 7.10 2.29 0.64
N VAL A 178 6.17 3.15 1.03
CA VAL A 178 5.07 3.59 0.16
C VAL A 178 5.31 5.04 -0.27
N PHE A 179 5.08 5.30 -1.54
CA PHE A 179 5.16 6.61 -2.18
C PHE A 179 3.79 6.99 -2.70
N MET A 180 3.43 8.25 -2.56
CA MET A 180 2.17 8.78 -3.09
C MET A 180 2.38 10.12 -3.80
N LEU A 181 1.59 10.32 -4.87
CA LEU A 181 1.27 11.64 -5.40
C LEU A 181 -0.12 11.99 -4.90
N THR A 182 -0.21 12.92 -3.99
CA THR A 182 -1.49 13.48 -3.52
C THR A 182 -1.73 14.85 -4.16
N GLY A 183 -3.01 15.26 -4.32
CA GLY A 183 -3.35 16.63 -4.69
C GLY A 183 -2.78 17.62 -3.66
N LYS A 184 -2.37 18.81 -4.13
CA LYS A 184 -2.04 19.94 -3.25
C LYS A 184 -3.32 20.60 -2.81
#